data_618599f9dd9564527a3a94e5bed6cc81
#
_entry.id   618599f9dd9564527a3a94e5bed6cc81
#
_cell.length_a   1.000
_cell.length_b   1.000
_cell.length_c   1.000
_cell.angle_alpha   90.00
_cell.angle_beta   90.00
_cell.angle_gamma   90.00
#
_symmetry.space_group_name_H-M   'P 1'
#
loop_
_entity.id
_entity.type
_entity.pdbx_description
1 polymer ?
#
loop_
_entity_poly.entity_id
_entity_poly.type
_entity_poly.pdbx_seq_one_letter_code
_entity_poly.pdbx_strand_id
1 'polypeptide(L)'
;MNKKINNSEEELEILRKIEENPNLTQRQIADHLGLSLGKINYLIKALLEKGVVKVDNFKRSDNKLGYLYLLTPEGVERKRKLTLLFIQRKSEEFDKLKAELSRSEKQ
;
A
#
# COMPACT_ATOMS: atom_id res chain seq x y z
N MET A 1 -9.06 19.36 2.68
CA MET A 1 -9.35 18.74 2.59
C MET A 1 -9.05 17.61 2.83
N ASN A 2 -9.10 17.17 3.14
CA ASN A 2 -8.78 16.18 3.53
C ASN A 2 -9.09 15.05 2.90
N LYS A 3 -8.57 14.68 2.48
CA LYS A 3 -8.81 13.73 1.88
C LYS A 3 -8.76 12.65 2.59
N LYS A 4 -9.50 12.04 2.80
CA LYS A 4 -9.54 10.93 3.34
C LYS A 4 -8.88 10.04 2.50
N ILE A 5 -7.68 9.86 2.56
CA ILE A 5 -7.07 8.84 1.87
C ILE A 5 -7.65 7.63 2.40
N ASN A 6 -8.21 6.86 1.55
CA ASN A 6 -8.83 5.63 1.89
C ASN A 6 -7.78 4.71 2.46
N ASN A 7 -8.02 4.15 3.61
CA ASN A 7 -7.09 3.21 4.23
C ASN A 7 -6.78 2.03 3.31
N SER A 8 -7.71 1.64 2.46
CA SER A 8 -7.48 0.54 1.51
C SER A 8 -6.39 0.89 0.51
N GLU A 9 -6.34 2.14 0.05
CA GLU A 9 -5.29 2.54 -0.88
C GLU A 9 -3.94 2.56 -0.19
N GLU A 10 -3.90 3.06 1.04
CA GLU A 10 -2.65 3.09 1.79
C GLU A 10 -2.17 1.66 2.07
N GLU A 11 -3.10 0.79 2.45
CA GLU A 11 -2.76 -0.61 2.68
C GLU A 11 -2.17 -1.24 1.43
N LEU A 12 -2.82 -1.03 0.29
CA LEU A 12 -2.34 -1.58 -0.98
C LEU A 12 -0.94 -1.09 -1.31
N GLU A 13 -0.69 0.22 -1.12
CA GLU A 13 0.62 0.77 -1.42
C GLU A 13 1.71 0.17 -0.53
N ILE A 14 1.39 -0.05 0.74
CA ILE A 14 2.36 -0.65 1.65
C ILE A 14 2.65 -2.09 1.23
N LEU A 15 1.61 -2.87 0.91
CA LEU A 15 1.79 -4.25 0.49
C LEU A 15 2.63 -4.32 -0.78
N ARG A 16 2.42 -3.39 -1.71
CA ARG A 16 3.22 -3.34 -2.93
C ARG A 16 4.68 -3.04 -2.65
N LYS A 17 4.95 -2.09 -1.75
CA LYS A 17 6.32 -1.75 -1.40
C LYS A 17 7.03 -2.91 -0.72
N ILE A 18 6.34 -3.59 0.17
CA ILE A 18 6.92 -4.74 0.86
C ILE A 18 7.25 -5.85 -0.13
N GLU A 19 6.35 -6.11 -1.08
CA GLU A 19 6.59 -7.17 -2.05
C GLU A 19 7.74 -6.82 -2.99
N GLU A 20 7.84 -5.55 -3.38
CA GLU A 20 8.91 -5.09 -4.27
C GLU A 20 10.27 -5.17 -3.60
N ASN A 21 10.33 -4.85 -2.32
CA ASN A 21 11.61 -4.79 -1.62
C ASN A 21 11.41 -5.09 -0.13
N PRO A 22 11.58 -6.34 0.26
CA PRO A 22 11.40 -6.73 1.67
C PRO A 22 12.37 -6.06 2.63
N ASN A 23 13.46 -5.49 2.12
CA ASN A 23 14.47 -4.86 2.98
C ASN A 23 14.15 -3.42 3.35
N LEU A 24 13.07 -2.85 2.83
CA LEU A 24 12.74 -1.46 3.15
C LEU A 24 12.42 -1.31 4.62
N THR A 25 12.96 -0.25 5.22
CA THR A 25 12.60 0.11 6.59
C THR A 25 11.27 0.86 6.57
N GLN A 26 10.65 0.98 7.73
CA GLN A 26 9.43 1.76 7.83
C GLN A 26 9.65 3.21 7.40
N ARG A 27 10.81 3.78 7.76
CA ARG A 27 11.12 5.15 7.35
C ARG A 27 11.20 5.28 5.85
N GLN A 28 11.83 4.30 5.19
CA GLN A 28 11.92 4.32 3.73
C GLN A 28 10.55 4.18 3.08
N ILE A 29 9.71 3.31 3.63
CA ILE A 29 8.34 3.16 3.12
C ILE A 29 7.58 4.48 3.28
N ALA A 30 7.72 5.10 4.46
CA ALA A 30 7.06 6.38 4.71
C ALA A 30 7.50 7.44 3.69
N ASP A 31 8.80 7.50 3.45
CA ASP A 31 9.34 8.46 2.48
C ASP A 31 8.81 8.20 1.08
N HIS A 32 8.78 6.93 0.66
CA HIS A 32 8.30 6.58 -0.68
C HIS A 32 6.83 6.92 -0.87
N LEU A 33 6.03 6.77 0.17
CA LEU A 33 4.59 6.97 0.06
C LEU A 33 4.13 8.37 0.46
N GLY A 34 5.06 9.18 0.96
CA GLY A 34 4.70 10.53 1.40
C GLY A 34 3.83 10.53 2.65
N LEU A 35 4.02 9.52 3.50
CA LEU A 35 3.26 9.42 4.75
C LEU A 35 4.21 9.57 5.93
N SER A 36 3.67 9.91 7.08
CA SER A 36 4.50 10.04 8.27
C SER A 36 4.96 8.68 8.75
N LEU A 37 6.07 8.65 9.47
CA LEU A 37 6.57 7.41 10.04
C LEU A 37 5.57 6.82 11.03
N GLY A 38 4.90 7.67 11.81
CA GLY A 38 3.89 7.19 12.74
C GLY A 38 2.72 6.52 12.03
N LYS A 39 2.30 7.07 10.91
CA LYS A 39 1.22 6.48 10.14
C LYS A 39 1.64 5.11 9.59
N ILE A 40 2.86 5.02 9.06
CA ILE A 40 3.36 3.75 8.55
C ILE A 40 3.47 2.72 9.67
N ASN A 41 3.98 3.14 10.82
CA ASN A 41 4.09 2.23 11.96
C ASN A 41 2.71 1.68 12.34
N TYR A 42 1.73 2.56 12.42
CA TYR A 42 0.36 2.18 12.76
C TYR A 42 -0.20 1.18 11.73
N LEU A 43 -0.01 1.48 10.45
CA LEU A 43 -0.57 0.64 9.39
C LEU A 43 0.13 -0.73 9.34
N ILE A 44 1.45 -0.75 9.45
CA ILE A 44 2.18 -2.02 9.42
C ILE A 44 1.81 -2.88 10.62
N LYS A 45 1.65 -2.27 11.79
CA LYS A 45 1.24 -3.00 12.97
C LYS A 45 -0.12 -3.67 12.74
N ALA A 46 -1.05 -2.93 12.12
CA ALA A 46 -2.36 -3.49 11.81
C ALA A 46 -2.26 -4.65 10.81
N LEU A 47 -1.36 -4.53 9.82
CA LEU A 47 -1.19 -5.58 8.83
C LEU A 47 -0.58 -6.84 9.45
N LEU A 48 0.33 -6.66 10.40
CA LEU A 48 0.89 -7.77 11.15
C LEU A 48 -0.18 -8.47 11.98
N GLU A 49 -1.04 -7.70 12.62
CA GLU A 49 -2.11 -8.25 13.44
C GLU A 49 -3.12 -8.99 12.61
N LYS A 50 -3.35 -8.54 11.39
CA LYS A 50 -4.28 -9.22 10.48
C LYS A 50 -3.69 -10.46 9.84
N GLY A 51 -2.39 -10.67 10.01
CA GLY A 51 -1.75 -11.84 9.43
C GLY A 51 -1.50 -11.75 7.94
N VAL A 52 -1.51 -10.55 7.37
CA VAL A 52 -1.23 -10.38 5.94
C VAL A 52 0.24 -10.02 5.70
N VAL A 53 0.94 -9.60 6.74
CA VAL A 53 2.38 -9.33 6.69
C VAL A 53 3.03 -10.06 7.84
N LYS A 54 4.24 -10.54 7.63
CA LYS A 54 5.04 -11.13 8.70
C LYS A 54 6.41 -10.50 8.70
N VAL A 55 7.11 -10.64 9.81
CA VAL A 55 8.45 -10.11 9.98
C VAL A 55 9.42 -11.25 10.18
N ASP A 56 10.52 -11.21 9.44
CA ASP A 56 11.63 -12.10 9.68
C ASP A 56 12.83 -11.26 10.09
N ASN A 57 13.65 -11.80 10.97
CA ASN A 57 14.89 -11.16 11.37
C ASN A 57 16.03 -11.75 10.56
N PHE A 58 17.00 -10.92 10.25
CA PHE A 58 18.19 -11.40 9.56
C PHE A 58 19.40 -10.61 10.04
N LYS A 59 20.57 -11.20 9.85
CA LYS A 59 21.78 -10.56 10.29
C LYS A 59 22.36 -9.77 9.13
N ARG A 60 22.61 -8.51 9.36
CA ARG A 60 23.15 -7.64 8.34
C ARG A 60 24.66 -7.81 8.27
N SER A 61 25.25 -7.30 7.20
CA SER A 61 26.68 -7.38 7.01
C SER A 61 27.45 -6.63 8.07
N ASP A 62 26.82 -5.63 8.71
CA ASP A 62 27.44 -4.88 9.79
C ASP A 62 27.20 -5.52 11.15
N ASN A 63 26.76 -6.77 11.16
CA ASN A 63 26.55 -7.55 12.38
C ASN A 63 25.37 -7.08 13.23
N LYS A 64 24.50 -6.28 12.67
CA LYS A 64 23.28 -5.84 13.34
C LYS A 64 22.09 -6.62 12.81
N LEU A 65 21.04 -6.71 13.65
CA LEU A 65 19.82 -7.36 13.22
C LEU A 65 19.01 -6.40 12.39
N GLY A 66 18.44 -6.90 11.32
CA GLY A 66 17.50 -6.15 10.49
C GLY A 66 16.19 -6.89 10.42
N TYR A 67 15.20 -6.24 9.80
CA TYR A 67 13.89 -6.83 9.63
C TYR A 67 13.59 -6.96 8.15
N LEU A 68 12.95 -8.07 7.81
CA LEU A 68 12.36 -8.25 6.49
C LEU A 68 10.87 -8.30 6.69
N TYR A 69 10.15 -7.47 5.99
CA TYR A 69 8.70 -7.56 5.96
C TYR A 69 8.33 -8.38 4.74
N LEU A 70 7.48 -9.36 4.94
CA LEU A 70 7.08 -10.27 3.86
C LEU A 70 5.57 -10.42 3.86
N LEU A 71 5.00 -10.60 2.67
CA LEU A 71 3.59 -10.93 2.59
C LEU A 71 3.39 -12.39 2.94
N THR A 72 2.36 -12.67 3.73
CA THR A 72 1.93 -14.04 3.94
C THR A 72 1.10 -14.47 2.73
N PRO A 73 0.74 -15.74 2.60
CA PRO A 73 -0.21 -16.13 1.53
C PRO A 73 -1.50 -15.34 1.60
N GLU A 74 -1.98 -15.06 2.83
CA GLU A 74 -3.15 -14.22 3.02
C GLU A 74 -2.90 -12.79 2.54
N GLY A 75 -1.66 -12.32 2.71
CA GLY A 75 -1.28 -10.99 2.24
C GLY A 75 -1.26 -10.88 0.74
N VAL A 76 -0.79 -11.92 0.06
CA VAL A 76 -0.81 -11.95 -1.40
C VAL A 76 -2.25 -11.87 -1.90
N GLU A 77 -3.14 -12.65 -1.29
CA GLU A 77 -4.54 -12.64 -1.67
C GLU A 77 -5.20 -11.30 -1.36
N ARG A 78 -4.86 -10.71 -0.22
CA ARG A 78 -5.39 -9.40 0.15
C ARG A 78 -4.95 -8.34 -0.86
N LYS A 79 -3.67 -8.39 -1.25
CA LYS A 79 -3.16 -7.46 -2.24
C LYS A 79 -3.92 -7.59 -3.56
N ARG A 80 -4.19 -8.83 -3.97
CA ARG A 80 -4.93 -9.08 -5.21
C ARG A 80 -6.32 -8.47 -5.14
N LYS A 81 -7.02 -8.68 -4.03
CA LYS A 81 -8.37 -8.14 -3.87
C LYS A 81 -8.39 -6.64 -3.88
N LEU A 82 -7.43 -6.03 -3.18
CA LEU A 82 -7.36 -4.57 -3.15
C LEU A 82 -7.04 -4.01 -4.52
N THR A 83 -6.18 -4.70 -5.27
CA THR A 83 -5.84 -4.27 -6.62
C THR A 83 -7.08 -4.28 -7.52
N LEU A 84 -7.89 -5.33 -7.42
CA LEU A 84 -9.12 -5.40 -8.21
C LEU A 84 -10.09 -4.28 -7.85
N LEU A 85 -10.24 -4.01 -6.56
CA LEU A 85 -11.10 -2.91 -6.12
C LEU A 85 -10.60 -1.56 -6.63
N PHE A 86 -9.30 -1.37 -6.60
CA PHE A 86 -8.70 -0.13 -7.05
C PHE A 86 -8.91 0.06 -8.55
N ILE A 87 -8.71 -1.01 -9.33
CA ILE A 87 -8.94 -0.96 -10.77
C ILE A 87 -10.39 -0.61 -11.06
N GLN A 88 -11.33 -1.23 -10.35
CA GLN A 88 -12.74 -0.97 -10.55
C GLN A 88 -13.07 0.49 -10.26
N ARG A 89 -12.54 1.01 -9.16
CA ARG A 89 -12.78 2.39 -8.76
C ARG A 89 -12.22 3.38 -9.77
N LYS A 90 -11.01 3.10 -10.25
CA LYS A 90 -10.37 3.97 -11.24
C LYS A 90 -11.09 3.90 -12.58
N SER A 91 -11.60 2.73 -12.94
CA SER A 91 -12.37 2.60 -14.18
C SER A 91 -13.64 3.43 -14.13
N GLU A 92 -14.31 3.43 -12.99
CA GLU A 92 -15.53 4.21 -12.82
C GLU A 92 -15.24 5.70 -12.89
N GLU A 93 -14.13 6.14 -12.26
CA GLU A 93 -13.73 7.53 -12.33
C GLU A 93 -13.43 7.95 -13.78
N PHE A 94 -12.72 7.07 -14.49
CA PHE A 94 -12.35 7.34 -15.86
C PHE A 94 -13.60 7.50 -16.74
N ASP A 95 -14.57 6.62 -16.55
CA ASP A 95 -15.81 6.69 -17.31
C ASP A 95 -16.57 7.98 -17.03
N LYS A 96 -16.59 8.40 -15.76
CA LYS A 96 -17.25 9.65 -15.40
C LYS A 96 -16.58 10.84 -16.04
N LEU A 97 -15.27 10.86 -16.05
CA LEU A 97 -14.52 11.96 -16.65
C LEU A 97 -14.75 12.01 -18.16
N LYS A 98 -14.78 10.85 -18.80
CA LYS A 98 -15.05 10.80 -20.22
C LYS A 98 -16.45 11.34 -20.53
N ALA A 99 -17.43 10.99 -19.69
CA ALA A 99 -18.79 11.48 -19.86
C ALA A 99 -18.86 12.99 -19.71
N GLU A 100 -18.14 13.53 -18.71
CA GLU A 100 -18.10 14.97 -18.52
C GLU A 100 -17.47 15.68 -19.71
N LEU A 101 -16.38 15.14 -20.21
CA LEU A 101 -15.71 15.72 -21.37
C LEU A 101 -16.62 15.73 -22.58
N SER A 102 -17.31 14.62 -22.80
CA SER A 102 -18.23 14.50 -23.92
C SER A 102 -19.36 15.54 -23.84
N ARG A 103 -19.92 15.73 -22.66
CA ARG A 103 -20.97 16.74 -22.49
C ARG A 103 -20.43 18.14 -22.73
N SER A 104 -19.23 18.41 -22.27
CA SER A 104 -18.63 19.71 -22.47
C SER A 104 -18.40 20.00 -23.93
N GLU A 105 -17.98 18.99 -24.70
CA GLU A 105 -17.71 19.17 -26.11
C GLU A 105 -18.97 19.40 -26.94
N LYS A 106 -20.12 19.00 -26.44
CA LYS A 106 -21.36 19.17 -27.19
C LYS A 106 -21.94 20.56 -27.00
N GLN A 107 -21.40 21.37 -26.13
CA GLN A 107 -21.90 22.73 -25.91
C GLN A 107 -21.12 23.76 -26.77
#